data_a39250df5c8838caed226827dd6a2936
#
_entry.id   a39250df5c8838caed226827dd6a2936
#
_cell.length_a   1.000
_cell.length_b   1.000
_cell.length_c   1.000
_cell.angle_alpha   90.00
_cell.angle_beta   90.00
_cell.angle_gamma   90.00
#
_symmetry.space_group_name_H-M   'P 1'
#
loop_
_entity.id
_entity.type
_entity.pdbx_description
1 polymer ?
#
loop_
_entity_poly.entity_id
_entity_poly.type
_entity_poly.pdbx_seq_one_letter_code
_entity_poly.pdbx_strand_id
1 'polypeptide(L)'
;MGNPSIASQLISEEASEIGLWVIVYDFVGFKPSPNFWANLRRISTAYGGYLIQYSVYQTGNRSEADAISSLVRHYGGEAQAFECKEPNQ
;
A
#
# COMPACT_ATOMS: atom_id res chain seq x y z
N MET A 1 -3.82 2.76 -27.01
CA MET A 1 -4.12 2.72 -25.60
C MET A 1 -2.96 2.18 -24.82
N GLY A 2 -2.62 2.82 -23.73
CA GLY A 2 -1.53 2.34 -22.89
C GLY A 2 -1.97 1.18 -22.01
N ASN A 3 -0.98 0.53 -21.43
CA ASN A 3 -1.23 -0.51 -20.44
C ASN A 3 -1.79 0.12 -19.16
N PRO A 4 -2.66 -0.60 -18.43
CA PRO A 4 -3.10 -0.12 -17.13
C PRO A 4 -1.91 0.07 -16.20
N SER A 5 -1.99 1.05 -15.31
CA SER A 5 -0.97 1.24 -14.30
C SER A 5 -0.97 0.06 -13.34
N ILE A 6 0.14 -0.14 -12.64
CA ILE A 6 0.21 -1.18 -11.61
C ILE A 6 -0.85 -0.91 -10.53
N ALA A 7 -1.06 0.36 -10.16
CA ALA A 7 -2.09 0.70 -9.19
C ALA A 7 -3.46 0.21 -9.66
N SER A 8 -3.81 0.43 -10.94
CA SER A 8 -5.09 -0.02 -11.49
C SER A 8 -5.26 -1.53 -11.40
N GLN A 9 -4.18 -2.28 -11.53
CA GLN A 9 -4.24 -3.74 -11.43
C GLN A 9 -4.40 -4.21 -10.00
N LEU A 10 -3.94 -3.42 -9.03
CA LEU A 10 -3.96 -3.79 -7.61
C LEU A 10 -5.20 -3.30 -6.88
N ILE A 11 -5.90 -2.32 -7.43
CA ILE A 11 -7.11 -1.80 -6.82
C ILE A 11 -8.27 -2.76 -7.08
N SER A 12 -8.96 -3.17 -6.01
CA SER A 12 -10.10 -4.06 -6.10
C SER A 12 -11.39 -3.27 -5.80
N GLU A 13 -12.43 -3.54 -6.57
CA GLU A 13 -13.75 -2.96 -6.32
C GLU A 13 -14.56 -3.79 -5.34
N GLU A 14 -14.08 -4.97 -4.97
CA GLU A 14 -14.79 -5.83 -4.05
C GLU A 14 -14.76 -5.26 -2.64
N ALA A 15 -15.79 -5.56 -1.87
CA ALA A 15 -15.85 -5.20 -0.47
C ALA A 15 -14.67 -5.83 0.27
N SER A 16 -14.08 -5.08 1.19
CA SER A 16 -12.91 -5.52 1.91
C SER A 16 -13.16 -5.47 3.41
N GLU A 17 -12.37 -6.23 4.13
CA GLU A 17 -12.38 -6.20 5.58
C GLU A 17 -11.93 -4.83 6.07
N ILE A 18 -12.69 -4.26 6.99
CA ILE A 18 -12.40 -2.95 7.60
C ILE A 18 -11.70 -3.18 8.92
N GLY A 19 -10.70 -2.37 9.19
CA GLY A 19 -9.92 -2.46 10.41
C GLY A 19 -8.83 -1.42 10.41
N LEU A 20 -7.65 -1.82 10.86
CA LEU A 20 -6.48 -0.96 10.80
C LEU A 20 -5.28 -1.82 10.46
N TRP A 21 -4.60 -1.46 9.40
CA TRP A 21 -3.38 -2.14 8.96
C TRP A 21 -2.26 -1.13 8.81
N VAL A 22 -1.07 -1.57 9.18
CA VAL A 22 0.15 -0.80 8.99
C VAL A 22 1.09 -1.63 8.13
N ILE A 23 1.60 -1.04 7.07
CA ILE A 23 2.56 -1.68 6.17
C ILE A 23 3.90 -0.99 6.36
N VAL A 24 4.88 -1.77 6.79
CA VAL A 24 6.27 -1.31 6.93
C VAL A 24 7.03 -1.84 5.73
N TYR A 25 7.75 -0.97 5.01
CA TYR A 25 8.44 -1.40 3.81
C TYR A 25 9.79 -0.71 3.67
N ASP A 26 10.64 -1.28 2.84
CA ASP A 26 11.97 -0.77 2.61
C ASP A 26 12.48 -1.17 1.21
N PHE A 27 13.36 -0.36 0.66
CA PHE A 27 14.05 -0.63 -0.59
C PHE A 27 15.54 -0.64 -0.27
N VAL A 28 16.07 -1.85 -0.05
CA VAL A 28 17.45 -2.01 0.40
C VAL A 28 18.41 -1.76 -0.75
N GLY A 29 19.31 -0.79 -0.59
CA GLY A 29 20.36 -0.53 -1.56
C GLY A 29 19.97 0.36 -2.72
N PHE A 30 18.74 0.86 -2.78
CA PHE A 30 18.32 1.75 -3.86
C PHE A 30 17.10 2.58 -3.45
N LYS A 31 16.86 3.64 -4.19
CA LYS A 31 15.65 4.46 -3.98
C LYS A 31 14.54 3.96 -4.91
N PRO A 32 13.30 3.96 -4.44
CA PRO A 32 12.20 3.60 -5.31
C PRO A 32 12.05 4.62 -6.45
N SER A 33 11.59 4.14 -7.61
CA SER A 33 11.43 5.00 -8.77
C SER A 33 10.26 5.97 -8.57
N PRO A 34 10.23 7.08 -9.34
CA PRO A 34 9.07 7.98 -9.30
C PRO A 34 7.75 7.27 -9.60
N ASN A 35 7.79 6.20 -10.41
CA ASN A 35 6.58 5.44 -10.72
C ASN A 35 6.02 4.72 -9.51
N PHE A 36 6.87 4.27 -8.59
CA PHE A 36 6.40 3.70 -7.33
C PHE A 36 5.52 4.72 -6.58
N TRP A 37 6.03 5.93 -6.41
CA TRP A 37 5.31 6.98 -5.68
C TRP A 37 4.01 7.37 -6.38
N ALA A 38 4.01 7.45 -7.70
CA ALA A 38 2.81 7.76 -8.47
C ALA A 38 1.74 6.69 -8.27
N ASN A 39 2.12 5.41 -8.31
CA ASN A 39 1.19 4.31 -8.11
C ASN A 39 0.71 4.23 -6.66
N LEU A 40 1.57 4.50 -5.70
CA LEU A 40 1.18 4.54 -4.29
C LEU A 40 0.10 5.61 -4.09
N ARG A 41 0.28 6.78 -4.69
CA ARG A 41 -0.69 7.86 -4.60
C ARG A 41 -2.03 7.47 -5.19
N ARG A 42 -2.03 6.73 -6.31
CA ARG A 42 -3.27 6.27 -6.94
C ARG A 42 -4.01 5.31 -6.04
N ILE A 43 -3.29 4.39 -5.40
CA ILE A 43 -3.89 3.45 -4.44
C ILE A 43 -4.45 4.22 -3.25
N SER A 44 -3.68 5.15 -2.70
CA SER A 44 -4.11 5.99 -1.60
C SER A 44 -5.39 6.76 -1.93
N THR A 45 -5.46 7.33 -3.12
CA THR A 45 -6.64 8.07 -3.56
C THR A 45 -7.87 7.16 -3.66
N ALA A 46 -7.67 5.93 -4.14
CA ALA A 46 -8.79 4.99 -4.31
C ALA A 46 -9.33 4.47 -2.98
N TYR A 47 -8.46 4.26 -2.00
CA TYR A 47 -8.86 3.59 -0.75
C TYR A 47 -8.86 4.52 0.47
N GLY A 48 -8.06 5.56 0.46
CA GLY A 48 -8.02 6.53 1.56
C GLY A 48 -6.91 6.34 2.57
N GLY A 49 -6.02 5.38 2.38
CA GLY A 49 -4.85 5.23 3.26
C GLY A 49 -3.81 6.31 3.03
N TYR A 50 -2.79 6.33 3.86
CA TYR A 50 -1.77 7.38 3.78
C TYR A 50 -0.47 6.95 4.46
N LEU A 51 0.61 7.66 4.10
CA LEU A 51 1.90 7.47 4.74
C LEU A 51 1.91 8.15 6.11
N ILE A 52 2.32 7.40 7.13
CA ILE A 52 2.61 7.96 8.46
C ILE A 52 4.01 8.54 8.44
N GLN A 53 4.93 7.79 7.86
CA GLN A 53 6.32 8.16 7.66
C GLN A 53 6.74 7.66 6.29
N TYR A 54 7.97 7.97 5.89
CA TYR A 54 8.48 7.66 4.57
C TYR A 54 8.32 6.19 4.18
N SER A 55 8.47 5.27 5.13
CA SER A 55 8.40 3.84 4.86
C SER A 55 7.33 3.13 5.67
N VAL A 56 6.32 3.87 6.15
CA VAL A 56 5.24 3.31 6.95
C VAL A 56 3.90 3.83 6.42
N TYR A 57 3.06 2.92 5.97
CA TYR A 57 1.76 3.23 5.38
C TYR A 57 0.65 2.72 6.28
N GLN A 58 -0.41 3.49 6.43
CA GLN A 58 -1.54 3.10 7.25
C GLN A 58 -2.82 3.09 6.41
N THR A 59 -3.66 2.10 6.64
CA THR A 59 -4.95 2.02 5.96
C THR A 59 -6.00 1.35 6.85
N GLY A 60 -7.26 1.73 6.65
CA GLY A 60 -8.39 1.07 7.30
C GLY A 60 -8.98 -0.07 6.47
N ASN A 61 -8.33 -0.46 5.39
CA ASN A 61 -8.89 -1.38 4.40
C ASN A 61 -7.87 -2.46 4.08
N ARG A 62 -8.26 -3.73 4.27
CA ARG A 62 -7.33 -4.84 4.04
C ARG A 62 -6.88 -4.94 2.58
N SER A 63 -7.79 -4.68 1.64
CA SER A 63 -7.43 -4.74 0.23
C SER A 63 -6.36 -3.70 -0.10
N GLU A 64 -6.43 -2.53 0.52
CA GLU A 64 -5.39 -1.53 0.33
C GLU A 64 -4.05 -1.99 0.92
N ALA A 65 -4.08 -2.62 2.10
CA ALA A 65 -2.86 -3.16 2.70
C ALA A 65 -2.18 -4.17 1.76
N ASP A 66 -2.98 -5.06 1.17
CA ASP A 66 -2.48 -6.04 0.21
C ASP A 66 -1.94 -5.35 -1.05
N ALA A 67 -2.64 -4.34 -1.53
CA ALA A 67 -2.22 -3.61 -2.73
C ALA A 67 -0.89 -2.87 -2.51
N ILE A 68 -0.74 -2.20 -1.36
CA ILE A 68 0.50 -1.50 -1.05
C ILE A 68 1.67 -2.50 -0.91
N SER A 69 1.45 -3.62 -0.22
CA SER A 69 2.48 -4.64 -0.06
C SER A 69 2.92 -5.20 -1.42
N SER A 70 1.96 -5.47 -2.30
CA SER A 70 2.24 -5.96 -3.64
C SER A 70 2.97 -4.93 -4.48
N LEU A 71 2.59 -3.65 -4.34
CA LEU A 71 3.26 -2.57 -5.07
C LEU A 71 4.73 -2.47 -4.66
N VAL A 72 5.01 -2.52 -3.36
CA VAL A 72 6.38 -2.46 -2.86
C VAL A 72 7.20 -3.60 -3.47
N ARG A 73 6.66 -4.83 -3.43
CA ARG A 73 7.36 -6.00 -3.97
C ARG A 73 7.55 -5.90 -5.48
N HIS A 74 6.57 -5.36 -6.18
CA HIS A 74 6.66 -5.18 -7.62
C HIS A 74 7.87 -4.30 -7.99
N TYR A 75 8.18 -3.31 -7.18
CA TYR A 75 9.31 -2.40 -7.41
C TYR A 75 10.59 -2.86 -6.70
N GLY A 76 10.61 -4.10 -6.21
CA GLY A 76 11.84 -4.70 -5.69
C GLY A 76 12.08 -4.47 -4.20
N GLY A 77 11.12 -3.92 -3.50
CA GLY A 77 11.24 -3.70 -2.06
C GLY A 77 10.72 -4.87 -1.25
N GLU A 78 10.84 -4.73 0.05
CA GLU A 78 10.31 -5.68 1.02
C GLU A 78 9.21 -5.00 1.82
N ALA A 79 8.15 -5.73 2.14
CA ALA A 79 7.02 -5.19 2.88
C ALA A 79 6.48 -6.22 3.85
N GLN A 80 6.03 -5.72 5.00
CA GLN A 80 5.30 -6.51 5.98
C GLN A 80 4.05 -5.72 6.38
N ALA A 81 2.92 -6.39 6.40
CA ALA A 81 1.66 -5.79 6.81
C ALA A 81 1.24 -6.36 8.16
N PHE A 82 0.79 -5.48 9.04
CA PHE A 82 0.34 -5.85 10.38
C PHE A 82 -1.08 -5.37 10.56
N GLU A 83 -1.95 -6.27 10.99
CA GLU A 83 -3.26 -5.85 11.47
C GLU A 83 -3.10 -5.34 12.90
N CYS A 84 -3.57 -4.13 13.12
CA CYS A 84 -3.46 -3.47 14.41
C CYS A 84 -4.81 -3.46 15.08
N LYS A 85 -4.82 -3.71 16.38
CA LYS A 85 -6.03 -3.58 17.19
C LYS A 85 -5.80 -2.50 18.20
N GLU A 86 -6.83 -1.72 18.46
CA GLU A 86 -6.73 -0.71 19.49
C GLU A 86 -6.49 -1.36 20.83
N PRO A 87 -5.77 -0.67 21.73
CA PRO A 87 -5.65 -1.16 23.08
C PRO A 87 -7.02 -1.41 23.66
N ASN A 88 -7.11 -2.39 24.51
CA ASN A 88 -8.37 -2.75 25.13
C ASN A 88 -8.97 -1.56 25.86
N GLN A 89 -10.20 -1.34 25.59
CA GLN A 89 -10.91 -0.19 26.12
C GLN A 89 -11.99 -0.61 27.07
#